data_64098d2ee086b14f8848015ca40f5c35
#
_entry.id   64098d2ee086b14f8848015ca40f5c35
#
_cell.length_a   1.000
_cell.length_b   1.000
_cell.length_c   1.000
_cell.angle_alpha   90.00
_cell.angle_beta   90.00
_cell.angle_gamma   90.00
#
_symmetry.space_group_name_H-M   'P 1'
#
loop_
_entity.id
_entity.type
_entity.pdbx_description
1 polymer ?
#
loop_
_entity_poly.entity_id
_entity_poly.type
_entity_poly.pdbx_seq_one_letter_code
_entity_poly.pdbx_strand_id
1 'polypeptide(L)' 'MNKEYLEAKFDLCINEAEKDLQQEEIARAIANLRRANSALSQLFGFEEDESE' A
#
# COMPACT_ATOMS: atom_id res chain seq x y z
N MET A 1 -11.48 10.85 -3.07
CA MET A 1 -10.11 10.38 -2.84
C MET A 1 -9.41 10.18 -4.16
N ASN A 2 -8.16 10.52 -4.24
CA ASN A 2 -7.39 10.63 -5.47
C ASN A 2 -6.59 9.34 -5.72
N LYS A 3 -6.63 8.85 -6.96
CA LYS A 3 -5.90 7.64 -7.35
C LYS A 3 -4.38 7.82 -7.16
N GLU A 4 -3.86 9.00 -7.51
CA GLU A 4 -2.43 9.29 -7.34
C GLU A 4 -2.01 9.23 -5.88
N TYR A 5 -2.89 9.70 -4.99
CA TYR A 5 -2.63 9.65 -3.55
C TYR A 5 -2.52 8.19 -3.09
N LEU A 6 -3.43 7.33 -3.55
CA LEU A 6 -3.43 5.92 -3.17
C LEU A 6 -2.20 5.19 -3.70
N GLU A 7 -1.78 5.53 -4.92
CA GLU A 7 -0.56 4.94 -5.50
C GLU A 7 0.67 5.36 -4.71
N ALA A 8 0.75 6.63 -4.34
CA ALA A 8 1.87 7.13 -3.54
C ALA A 8 1.88 6.49 -2.16
N LYS A 9 0.71 6.33 -1.56
CA LYS A 9 0.59 5.70 -0.25
C LYS A 9 1.01 4.23 -0.30
N PHE A 10 0.59 3.52 -1.35
CA PHE A 10 0.99 2.13 -1.56
C PHE A 10 2.51 2.03 -1.66
N ASP A 11 3.14 2.85 -2.50
CA ASP A 11 4.59 2.84 -2.68
C ASP A 11 5.32 3.14 -1.39
N LEU A 12 4.84 4.12 -0.64
CA LEU A 12 5.45 4.49 0.63
C LEU A 12 5.38 3.33 1.62
N CYS A 13 4.23 2.69 1.72
CA CYS A 13 4.05 1.57 2.65
C CYS A 13 4.92 0.38 2.26
N ILE A 14 5.06 0.10 0.97
CA ILE A 14 5.92 -0.98 0.49
C ILE A 14 7.39 -0.67 0.81
N ASN A 15 7.84 0.56 0.55
CA ASN A 15 9.21 0.97 0.85
C ASN A 15 9.51 0.87 2.34
N GLU A 16 8.57 1.29 3.18
CA GLU A 16 8.74 1.18 4.63
C GLU A 16 8.80 -0.27 5.09
N ALA A 17 7.97 -1.14 4.49
CA ALA A 17 7.98 -2.55 4.81
C ALA A 17 9.32 -3.19 4.46
N GLU A 18 9.88 -2.86 3.31
CA GLU A 18 11.19 -3.36 2.90
C GLU A 18 12.29 -2.92 3.86
N LYS A 19 12.24 -1.65 4.26
CA LYS A 19 13.18 -1.10 5.22
C LYS A 19 13.08 -1.81 6.56
N ASP A 20 11.83 -2.05 7.02
CA ASP A 20 11.60 -2.75 8.28
C ASP A 20 12.14 -4.18 8.23
N LEU A 21 11.99 -4.86 7.11
CA LEU A 21 12.53 -6.20 6.94
C LEU A 21 14.06 -6.20 7.02
N GLN A 22 14.71 -5.20 6.43
CA GLN A 22 16.16 -5.07 6.49
C GLN A 22 16.64 -4.85 7.93
N GLN A 23 15.81 -4.22 8.76
CA GLN A 23 16.11 -3.96 10.15
C GLN A 23 15.55 -5.04 11.08
N GLU A 24 15.03 -6.11 10.52
CA GLU A 24 14.42 -7.22 11.24
C GLU A 24 13.24 -6.79 12.13
N GLU A 25 12.54 -5.75 11.73
CA GLU A 25 11.33 -5.27 12.40
C GLU A 25 10.09 -5.92 11.77
N ILE A 26 9.90 -7.19 12.06
CA ILE A 26 8.89 -8.00 11.37
C ILE A 26 7.47 -7.52 11.63
N ALA A 27 7.15 -7.21 12.88
CA ALA A 27 5.79 -6.75 13.22
C ALA A 27 5.46 -5.45 12.49
N ARG A 28 6.43 -4.55 12.39
CA ARG A 28 6.25 -3.28 11.71
C ARG A 28 6.10 -3.49 10.20
N ALA A 29 6.88 -4.41 9.64
CA ALA A 29 6.77 -4.75 8.22
C ALA A 29 5.39 -5.29 7.89
N ILE A 30 4.86 -6.15 8.75
CA ILE A 30 3.52 -6.70 8.56
C ILE A 30 2.47 -5.59 8.59
N ALA A 31 2.58 -4.65 9.53
CA ALA A 31 1.66 -3.54 9.62
C ALA A 31 1.68 -2.68 8.36
N ASN A 32 2.87 -2.41 7.83
CA ASN A 32 3.01 -1.62 6.61
C ASN A 32 2.48 -2.37 5.39
N LEU A 33 2.67 -3.68 5.34
CA LEU A 33 2.11 -4.49 4.25
C LEU A 33 0.59 -4.49 4.27
N ARG A 34 -0.01 -4.51 5.46
CA ARG A 34 -1.46 -4.42 5.60
C ARG A 34 -1.99 -3.09 5.09
N ARG A 35 -1.26 -2.01 5.38
CA ARG A 35 -1.62 -0.68 4.88
C ARG A 35 -1.52 -0.63 3.36
N ALA A 36 -0.46 -1.20 2.80
CA ALA A 36 -0.28 -1.27 1.36
C ALA A 36 -1.42 -2.06 0.72
N ASN A 37 -1.78 -3.19 1.32
CA ASN A 37 -2.87 -4.02 0.81
C ASN A 37 -4.19 -3.27 0.81
N SER A 38 -4.45 -2.47 1.85
CA SER A 38 -5.66 -1.66 1.95
C SER A 38 -5.69 -0.61 0.83
N ALA A 39 -4.57 0.06 0.59
CA ALA A 39 -4.48 1.04 -0.49
C ALA A 39 -4.68 0.37 -1.86
N LEU A 40 -4.13 -0.82 -2.04
CA LEU A 40 -4.28 -1.57 -3.28
C LEU A 40 -5.74 -1.95 -3.53
N SER A 41 -6.46 -2.36 -2.49
CA SER A 41 -7.87 -2.68 -2.60
C SER A 41 -8.70 -1.48 -3.04
N GLN A 42 -8.36 -0.31 -2.52
CA GLN A 42 -9.03 0.92 -2.92
C GLN A 42 -8.72 1.28 -4.38
N LEU A 43 -7.48 1.04 -4.81
CA LEU A 43 -7.09 1.26 -6.20
C LEU A 43 -7.87 0.34 -7.15
N PHE A 44 -8.09 -0.88 -6.73
CA PHE A 44 -8.89 -1.84 -7.49
C PHE A 44 -10.31 -1.30 -7.72
N GLY A 45 -10.88 -0.69 -6.69
CA GLY A 45 -12.20 -0.08 -6.78
C GLY A 45 -12.26 1.02 -7.85
N PHE A 46 -11.21 1.84 -7.93
CA PHE A 46 -11.12 2.87 -8.95
C PHE A 46 -11.11 2.27 -10.36
N GLU A 47 -10.38 1.21 -10.55
CA GLU A 47 -10.28 0.57 -11.86
C GLU A 47 -11.60 -0.06 -12.28
N GLU A 48 -12.33 -0.66 -11.34
CA GLU A 48 -13.63 -1.22 -11.62
C GLU A 48 -14.61 -0.15 -12.06
N ASP A 49 -14.57 1.01 -11.41
CA ASP A 49 -15.42 2.13 -11.79
C ASP A 49 -15.09 2.64 -13.18
N GLU A 50 -13.83 2.66 -13.53
CA GLU A 50 -13.38 3.13 -14.84
C GLU A 50 -13.75 2.15 -15.96
N SER A 51 -13.88 0.89 -15.65
CA SER A 51 -14.13 -0.15 -16.66
C SER A 51 -15.56 -0.16 -17.16
N GLU A 52 -16.40 0.64 -16.58
CA GLU A 52 -17.77 0.79 -17.07
C GLU A 52 -17.82 1.75 -18.25
#